data_c2555f2fc1eb5a19be15f3a21e952563
#
_entry.id   c2555f2fc1eb5a19be15f3a21e952563
#
_cell.length_a   1.000
_cell.length_b   1.000
_cell.length_c   1.000
_cell.angle_alpha   90.00
_cell.angle_beta   90.00
_cell.angle_gamma   90.00
#
_symmetry.space_group_name_H-M   'P 1'
#
loop_
_entity.id
_entity.type
_entity.pdbx_description
1 polymer ?
#
loop_
_entity_poly.entity_id
_entity_poly.type
_entity_poly.pdbx_seq_one_letter_code
_entity_poly.pdbx_strand_id
1 'polypeptide(L)'
;MVVDEGVTHLDERQTAQTVGGLVGGDGSRAHTLDQIGQCCLVHLLILPDASRNSSPKTVLGAIALRLMTSTPSPDTSTAPLRVGFLGPLGTFTEQALKSQPDLAVAEHVLYRTMPDVLDAVDAGEVDLGFVAIENSIEGTVNLSQDELVFNHSLLIQREVVLDIEHCLMARPGLAMADVQAVYSQPVATAQCHAFLRNSVGGAPVKATNSTAEAARIVAEEAPAGSAAVAPRASAALYGLEILAADIADHPGNQTRFVVVGREGVPAPTGHDRTAVVVYQRADSPGSLISILQEFAARGINLSNLLSRPTKDGGLGDYCFIIYADGHVADELMADALRSLHSKHGTVKFLGSYPAAGDHSGSVRENADARWREADDWVESLRSAIR
;
A
#
# COMPACT_ATOMS: atom_id res chain seq x y z
N MET A 1 -27.82 29.40 48.04
CA MET A 1 -27.45 28.72 49.26
C MET A 1 -26.17 28.01 48.87
N VAL A 2 -25.06 28.66 48.88
CA VAL A 2 -24.18 28.94 50.01
C VAL A 2 -23.46 27.68 50.44
N VAL A 3 -22.20 27.64 50.08
CA VAL A 3 -20.94 27.60 50.87
C VAL A 3 -20.35 26.17 50.91
N ASP A 4 -19.08 25.77 50.88
CA ASP A 4 -17.82 26.57 50.94
C ASP A 4 -16.64 25.58 50.66
N GLU A 5 -15.63 26.12 50.14
CA GLU A 5 -14.20 26.01 50.27
C GLU A 5 -13.53 24.81 51.00
N GLY A 6 -12.43 24.41 50.46
CA GLY A 6 -11.40 23.59 51.14
C GLY A 6 -10.12 23.47 50.31
N VAL A 7 -9.36 24.56 50.19
CA VAL A 7 -7.95 24.59 49.74
C VAL A 7 -7.06 24.12 50.87
N THR A 8 -6.11 23.21 50.60
CA THR A 8 -4.85 23.11 51.34
C THR A 8 -3.67 22.82 50.41
N HIS A 9 -2.83 23.84 50.32
CA HIS A 9 -1.41 23.81 49.98
C HIS A 9 -0.60 23.03 51.01
N LEU A 10 0.45 22.34 50.58
CA LEU A 10 1.73 22.10 51.29
C LEU A 10 2.67 21.52 50.22
N ASP A 11 3.58 22.20 49.78
CA ASP A 11 4.87 22.81 50.11
C ASP A 11 6.03 21.82 49.99
N GLU A 12 7.01 22.39 49.34
CA GLU A 12 8.30 21.86 48.92
C GLU A 12 9.19 21.43 50.08
N ARG A 13 10.18 20.65 49.69
CA ARG A 13 11.58 20.59 50.16
C ARG A 13 12.05 19.43 50.99
N GLN A 14 13.25 19.06 50.54
CA GLN A 14 14.36 18.41 51.27
C GLN A 14 14.33 16.87 51.26
N THR A 15 15.37 16.18 50.96
CA THR A 15 16.82 16.44 51.10
C THR A 15 17.61 15.43 50.30
N ALA A 16 18.73 15.88 49.79
CA ALA A 16 19.85 15.09 49.33
C ALA A 16 20.64 14.55 50.53
N GLN A 17 21.44 13.59 50.24
CA GLN A 17 22.68 13.08 50.92
C GLN A 17 22.62 11.58 51.18
N THR A 18 23.61 10.79 51.01
CA THR A 18 25.04 10.98 50.74
C THR A 18 25.68 9.58 50.69
N VAL A 19 26.76 9.45 49.91
CA VAL A 19 27.97 8.64 50.17
C VAL A 19 27.84 7.13 50.04
N GLY A 20 28.62 6.46 49.30
CA GLY A 20 29.99 6.60 48.91
C GLY A 20 30.73 5.29 49.13
N GLY A 21 31.58 4.97 48.24
CA GLY A 21 32.78 4.19 48.58
C GLY A 21 32.76 2.73 48.14
N LEU A 22 33.60 2.39 47.37
CA LEU A 22 34.93 1.83 47.33
C LEU A 22 35.05 0.85 46.13
N VAL A 23 35.81 1.21 45.11
CA VAL A 23 37.18 0.80 44.85
C VAL A 23 37.39 -0.71 44.68
N GLY A 24 37.87 -1.04 43.49
CA GLY A 24 38.75 -2.17 43.32
C GLY A 24 38.50 -3.00 42.10
N GLY A 25 39.33 -2.81 41.10
CA GLY A 25 40.12 -3.86 40.52
C GLY A 25 39.78 -4.30 39.12
N ASP A 26 40.44 -3.67 38.21
CA ASP A 26 41.35 -4.26 37.21
C ASP A 26 40.83 -5.27 36.22
N GLY A 27 41.13 -5.02 34.96
CA GLY A 27 41.39 -6.08 34.02
C GLY A 27 40.62 -6.09 32.72
N SER A 28 41.05 -5.18 31.79
CA SER A 28 41.26 -5.49 30.38
C SER A 28 40.19 -6.29 29.59
N ARG A 29 39.61 -5.71 28.61
CA ARG A 29 39.94 -5.89 27.20
C ARG A 29 38.84 -5.29 26.30
N ALA A 30 39.33 -4.43 25.46
CA ALA A 30 38.71 -3.98 24.21
C ALA A 30 38.18 -5.13 23.36
N HIS A 31 36.99 -4.97 22.86
CA HIS A 31 36.57 -5.47 21.56
C HIS A 31 35.60 -4.42 21.02
N THR A 32 36.16 -3.47 20.30
CA THR A 32 36.35 -3.42 18.84
C THR A 32 35.05 -3.16 18.10
N LEU A 33 34.89 -1.92 17.76
CA LEU A 33 34.31 -1.42 16.53
C LEU A 33 34.79 -2.28 15.35
N ASP A 34 33.89 -3.03 14.72
CA ASP A 34 34.07 -3.45 13.34
C ASP A 34 32.79 -3.98 12.74
N GLN A 35 31.99 -3.09 12.18
CA GLN A 35 30.99 -3.40 11.14
C GLN A 35 30.57 -2.12 10.41
N ILE A 36 31.53 -1.39 9.88
CA ILE A 36 31.32 -0.46 8.78
C ILE A 36 32.40 -0.76 7.75
N GLY A 37 32.08 -1.42 6.68
CA GLY A 37 33.00 -1.57 5.58
C GLY A 37 32.81 -2.80 4.72
N GLN A 38 31.67 -2.93 4.03
CA GLN A 38 31.65 -3.72 2.79
C GLN A 38 30.96 -2.91 1.70
N CYS A 39 31.74 -2.00 1.16
CA CYS A 39 31.41 -1.37 -0.11
C CYS A 39 32.56 -1.69 -1.05
N CYS A 40 32.21 -2.35 -2.17
CA CYS A 40 32.94 -2.42 -3.42
C CYS A 40 34.49 -2.55 -3.36
N LEU A 41 35.01 -3.75 -3.35
CA LEU A 41 36.36 -4.02 -3.83
C LEU A 41 36.28 -4.79 -5.15
N VAL A 42 36.46 -4.03 -6.24
CA VAL A 42 36.77 -4.62 -7.56
C VAL A 42 38.13 -5.27 -7.44
N HIS A 43 38.18 -6.58 -7.42
CA HIS A 43 39.44 -7.34 -7.49
C HIS A 43 39.97 -7.28 -8.91
N LEU A 44 40.93 -6.40 -9.13
CA LEU A 44 41.82 -6.43 -10.28
C LEU A 44 42.83 -7.55 -10.06
N LEU A 45 42.58 -8.73 -10.62
CA LEU A 45 43.54 -9.82 -10.66
C LEU A 45 44.67 -9.46 -11.66
N ILE A 46 45.83 -9.08 -11.11
CA ILE A 46 47.08 -9.00 -11.86
C ILE A 46 47.57 -10.43 -12.00
N LEU A 47 47.56 -10.97 -13.22
CA LEU A 47 48.28 -12.19 -13.59
C LEU A 47 49.70 -11.85 -13.98
N PRO A 48 50.72 -12.63 -13.53
CA PRO A 48 52.09 -12.38 -13.87
C PRO A 48 52.44 -12.81 -15.29
N ASP A 49 53.34 -12.06 -15.83
CA ASP A 49 54.11 -12.10 -17.05
C ASP A 49 54.24 -13.49 -17.75
N ALA A 50 53.72 -13.57 -18.98
CA ALA A 50 54.16 -14.59 -19.92
C ALA A 50 54.19 -14.04 -21.35
N SER A 51 55.41 -13.78 -21.81
CA SER A 51 55.88 -13.81 -23.20
C SER A 51 55.30 -12.77 -24.19
N ARG A 52 56.13 -11.81 -24.47
CA ARG A 52 56.18 -11.02 -25.70
C ARG A 52 56.17 -11.93 -26.94
N ASN A 53 55.04 -12.00 -27.61
CA ASN A 53 54.93 -12.16 -29.05
C ASN A 53 53.49 -12.60 -29.42
N SER A 54 52.61 -11.66 -29.52
CA SER A 54 51.37 -11.85 -30.31
C SER A 54 50.84 -10.48 -30.74
N SER A 55 50.54 -10.38 -32.01
CA SER A 55 50.05 -9.21 -32.70
C SER A 55 48.70 -8.71 -32.13
N PRO A 56 48.44 -7.37 -32.08
CA PRO A 56 47.23 -6.79 -31.51
C PRO A 56 45.90 -7.25 -32.17
N LYS A 57 45.98 -7.83 -33.35
CA LYS A 57 44.76 -8.33 -34.07
C LYS A 57 44.20 -9.65 -33.50
N THR A 58 45.01 -10.43 -32.77
CA THR A 58 44.59 -11.74 -32.23
C THR A 58 43.85 -11.58 -30.88
N VAL A 59 44.10 -10.52 -30.16
CA VAL A 59 43.46 -10.25 -28.87
C VAL A 59 42.05 -9.66 -29.06
N LEU A 60 41.86 -8.81 -30.10
CA LEU A 60 40.50 -8.31 -30.43
C LEU A 60 39.56 -9.41 -30.95
N GLY A 61 40.10 -10.40 -31.68
CA GLY A 61 39.31 -11.53 -32.15
C GLY A 61 38.78 -12.45 -31.04
N ALA A 62 39.57 -12.65 -29.98
CA ALA A 62 39.19 -13.50 -28.84
C ALA A 62 38.17 -12.82 -27.92
N ILE A 63 38.23 -11.47 -27.79
CA ILE A 63 37.26 -10.70 -27.02
C ILE A 63 35.93 -10.59 -27.78
N ALA A 64 35.97 -10.38 -29.08
CA ALA A 64 34.75 -10.34 -29.90
C ALA A 64 34.02 -11.70 -29.97
N LEU A 65 34.76 -12.82 -29.98
CA LEU A 65 34.14 -14.15 -29.98
C LEU A 65 33.55 -14.54 -28.63
N ARG A 66 34.04 -13.97 -27.53
CA ARG A 66 33.49 -14.20 -26.18
C ARG A 66 32.29 -13.33 -25.85
N LEU A 67 32.08 -12.21 -26.57
CA LEU A 67 30.90 -11.36 -26.47
C LEU A 67 29.72 -11.83 -27.35
N MET A 68 29.98 -12.74 -28.30
CA MET A 68 28.95 -13.29 -29.17
C MET A 68 28.39 -14.65 -28.77
N THR A 69 28.93 -15.28 -27.70
CA THR A 69 28.45 -16.59 -27.21
C THR A 69 27.81 -16.56 -25.84
N SER A 70 27.63 -15.39 -25.24
CA SER A 70 26.72 -15.25 -24.10
C SER A 70 25.31 -14.94 -24.62
N THR A 71 24.66 -15.95 -25.18
CA THR A 71 23.18 -15.97 -25.16
C THR A 71 22.78 -15.93 -23.70
N PRO A 72 21.97 -14.94 -23.26
CA PRO A 72 21.34 -15.07 -21.97
C PRO A 72 20.50 -16.34 -22.02
N SER A 73 20.81 -17.30 -21.16
CA SER A 73 19.90 -18.40 -20.88
C SER A 73 18.56 -17.78 -20.52
N PRO A 74 17.47 -18.16 -21.16
CA PRO A 74 16.16 -17.85 -20.65
C PRO A 74 15.94 -18.73 -19.41
N ASP A 75 16.42 -18.24 -18.27
CA ASP A 75 16.00 -18.77 -16.97
C ASP A 75 14.63 -18.13 -16.67
N THR A 76 13.67 -18.47 -17.51
CA THR A 76 12.26 -18.28 -17.23
C THR A 76 11.85 -19.45 -16.35
N SER A 77 11.88 -19.24 -15.05
CA SER A 77 11.04 -20.00 -14.13
C SER A 77 9.62 -19.95 -14.68
N THR A 78 9.17 -21.07 -15.25
CA THR A 78 7.83 -21.23 -15.85
C THR A 78 6.76 -21.45 -14.78
N ALA A 79 7.04 -21.16 -13.53
CA ALA A 79 6.03 -21.20 -12.48
C ALA A 79 5.02 -20.07 -12.71
N PRO A 80 3.72 -20.36 -12.64
CA PRO A 80 2.70 -19.33 -12.78
C PRO A 80 2.84 -18.30 -11.67
N LEU A 81 2.57 -17.00 -12.00
CA LEU A 81 2.51 -15.91 -11.04
C LEU A 81 1.49 -16.27 -9.95
N ARG A 82 1.88 -16.17 -8.68
CA ARG A 82 1.01 -16.47 -7.53
C ARG A 82 0.55 -15.18 -6.88
N VAL A 83 -0.76 -15.01 -6.74
CA VAL A 83 -1.37 -13.79 -6.16
C VAL A 83 -2.21 -14.17 -4.93
N GLY A 84 -1.81 -13.65 -3.78
CA GLY A 84 -2.55 -13.79 -2.53
C GLY A 84 -3.64 -12.73 -2.40
N PHE A 85 -4.82 -13.11 -1.93
CA PHE A 85 -5.89 -12.16 -1.62
C PHE A 85 -6.84 -12.66 -0.53
N LEU A 86 -7.63 -11.73 0.03
CA LEU A 86 -8.60 -12.04 1.08
C LEU A 86 -9.79 -12.81 0.53
N GLY A 87 -10.01 -14.04 1.02
CA GLY A 87 -11.18 -14.86 0.74
C GLY A 87 -12.45 -14.42 1.47
N PRO A 88 -13.54 -15.13 1.26
CA PRO A 88 -13.74 -16.28 0.38
C PRO A 88 -13.86 -15.90 -1.11
N LEU A 89 -14.06 -16.90 -1.98
CA LEU A 89 -14.42 -16.66 -3.39
C LEU A 89 -15.79 -15.96 -3.50
N GLY A 90 -16.01 -15.24 -4.60
CA GLY A 90 -17.25 -14.48 -4.87
C GLY A 90 -17.26 -13.08 -4.26
N THR A 91 -16.14 -12.61 -3.65
CA THR A 91 -16.01 -11.27 -3.08
C THR A 91 -15.73 -10.19 -4.12
N PHE A 92 -15.93 -8.92 -3.75
CA PHE A 92 -15.48 -7.77 -4.55
C PHE A 92 -13.96 -7.77 -4.77
N THR A 93 -13.19 -8.28 -3.80
CA THR A 93 -11.74 -8.43 -3.93
C THR A 93 -11.38 -9.37 -5.09
N GLU A 94 -12.00 -10.53 -5.17
CA GLU A 94 -11.80 -11.45 -6.29
C GLU A 94 -12.28 -10.85 -7.61
N GLN A 95 -13.41 -10.15 -7.62
CA GLN A 95 -13.94 -9.49 -8.81
C GLN A 95 -12.96 -8.43 -9.32
N ALA A 96 -12.40 -7.59 -8.43
CA ALA A 96 -11.40 -6.59 -8.78
C ALA A 96 -10.10 -7.23 -9.30
N LEU A 97 -9.63 -8.30 -8.66
CA LEU A 97 -8.45 -9.04 -9.10
C LEU A 97 -8.66 -9.61 -10.50
N LYS A 98 -9.79 -10.26 -10.75
CA LYS A 98 -10.14 -10.86 -12.05
C LYS A 98 -10.44 -9.83 -13.16
N SER A 99 -10.70 -8.57 -12.82
CA SER A 99 -10.83 -7.50 -13.80
C SER A 99 -9.51 -7.14 -14.47
N GLN A 100 -8.38 -7.57 -13.91
CA GLN A 100 -7.05 -7.34 -14.44
C GLN A 100 -6.61 -8.57 -15.25
N PRO A 101 -6.42 -8.46 -16.59
CA PRO A 101 -6.19 -9.62 -17.47
C PRO A 101 -4.99 -10.48 -17.08
N ASP A 102 -3.90 -9.84 -16.64
CA ASP A 102 -2.67 -10.51 -16.21
C ASP A 102 -2.83 -11.22 -14.86
N LEU A 103 -3.59 -10.63 -13.93
CA LEU A 103 -3.85 -11.23 -12.63
C LEU A 103 -4.95 -12.30 -12.70
N ALA A 104 -5.88 -12.18 -13.66
CA ALA A 104 -6.95 -13.15 -13.83
C ALA A 104 -6.46 -14.56 -14.20
N VAL A 105 -5.29 -14.64 -14.86
CA VAL A 105 -4.66 -15.92 -15.27
C VAL A 105 -3.61 -16.42 -14.29
N ALA A 106 -3.34 -15.67 -13.21
CA ALA A 106 -2.41 -16.08 -12.17
C ALA A 106 -2.96 -17.20 -11.29
N GLU A 107 -2.10 -17.87 -10.56
CA GLU A 107 -2.51 -18.80 -9.49
C GLU A 107 -3.02 -17.97 -8.29
N HIS A 108 -4.29 -18.16 -7.95
CA HIS A 108 -4.95 -17.45 -6.87
C HIS A 108 -4.83 -18.20 -5.55
N VAL A 109 -4.26 -17.53 -4.51
CA VAL A 109 -4.10 -18.10 -3.18
C VAL A 109 -4.97 -17.31 -2.18
N LEU A 110 -5.87 -18.04 -1.51
CA LEU A 110 -6.84 -17.46 -0.58
C LEU A 110 -6.27 -17.39 0.83
N TYR A 111 -6.41 -16.24 1.47
CA TYR A 111 -6.05 -16.03 2.88
C TYR A 111 -7.28 -15.63 3.69
N ARG A 112 -7.19 -15.80 5.02
CA ARG A 112 -8.30 -15.52 5.94
C ARG A 112 -8.36 -14.06 6.36
N THR A 113 -7.21 -13.39 6.39
CA THR A 113 -7.10 -11.98 6.79
C THR A 113 -6.20 -11.22 5.83
N MET A 114 -6.31 -9.89 5.81
CA MET A 114 -5.41 -9.04 5.02
C MET A 114 -3.96 -9.07 5.53
N PRO A 115 -3.69 -9.10 6.84
CA PRO A 115 -2.33 -9.35 7.33
C PRO A 115 -1.72 -10.64 6.78
N ASP A 116 -2.47 -11.77 6.79
CA ASP A 116 -1.96 -13.04 6.25
C ASP A 116 -1.55 -12.93 4.76
N VAL A 117 -2.27 -12.10 3.98
CA VAL A 117 -1.89 -11.84 2.57
C VAL A 117 -0.53 -11.15 2.50
N LEU A 118 -0.31 -10.14 3.32
CA LEU A 118 0.92 -9.34 3.29
C LEU A 118 2.10 -10.14 3.88
N ASP A 119 1.88 -10.89 4.95
CA ASP A 119 2.86 -11.83 5.52
C ASP A 119 3.33 -12.85 4.47
N ALA A 120 2.40 -13.41 3.69
CA ALA A 120 2.71 -14.38 2.64
C ALA A 120 3.54 -13.78 1.49
N VAL A 121 3.31 -12.51 1.16
CA VAL A 121 4.16 -11.79 0.18
C VAL A 121 5.56 -11.58 0.74
N ASP A 122 5.69 -11.12 1.98
CA ASP A 122 6.99 -10.91 2.64
C ASP A 122 7.77 -12.22 2.75
N ALA A 123 7.09 -13.31 3.11
CA ALA A 123 7.70 -14.64 3.20
C ALA A 123 8.05 -15.25 1.83
N GLY A 124 7.56 -14.68 0.72
CA GLY A 124 7.74 -15.24 -0.62
C GLY A 124 6.89 -16.49 -0.91
N GLU A 125 5.85 -16.72 -0.12
CA GLU A 125 4.88 -17.77 -0.37
C GLU A 125 4.01 -17.48 -1.59
N VAL A 126 3.78 -16.18 -1.86
CA VAL A 126 3.18 -15.65 -3.09
C VAL A 126 4.03 -14.51 -3.64
N ASP A 127 3.90 -14.25 -4.94
CA ASP A 127 4.68 -13.21 -5.61
C ASP A 127 4.11 -11.83 -5.35
N LEU A 128 2.77 -11.73 -5.36
CA LEU A 128 2.02 -10.49 -5.19
C LEU A 128 0.88 -10.67 -4.18
N GLY A 129 0.54 -9.59 -3.50
CA GLY A 129 -0.65 -9.47 -2.68
C GLY A 129 -1.66 -8.52 -3.31
N PHE A 130 -2.94 -8.80 -3.15
CA PHE A 130 -4.03 -7.94 -3.62
C PHE A 130 -4.93 -7.57 -2.45
N VAL A 131 -4.90 -6.29 -2.02
CA VAL A 131 -5.59 -5.82 -0.83
C VAL A 131 -6.36 -4.53 -1.07
N ALA A 132 -7.53 -4.39 -0.42
CA ALA A 132 -8.29 -3.14 -0.41
C ALA A 132 -7.61 -2.11 0.50
N ILE A 133 -7.55 -0.84 0.07
CA ILE A 133 -6.99 0.27 0.87
C ILE A 133 -7.98 1.38 1.16
N GLU A 134 -9.02 1.53 0.35
CA GLU A 134 -10.00 2.61 0.49
C GLU A 134 -11.34 2.22 -0.17
N ASN A 135 -12.44 2.66 0.43
CA ASN A 135 -13.76 2.64 -0.16
C ASN A 135 -14.36 4.05 -0.14
N SER A 136 -15.05 4.46 -1.20
CA SER A 136 -15.54 5.84 -1.35
C SER A 136 -16.62 6.23 -0.33
N ILE A 137 -17.30 5.26 0.30
CA ILE A 137 -18.35 5.49 1.32
C ILE A 137 -17.77 5.29 2.73
N GLU A 138 -17.07 4.18 2.96
CA GLU A 138 -16.55 3.79 4.29
C GLU A 138 -15.22 4.46 4.62
N GLY A 139 -14.53 5.01 3.61
CA GLY A 139 -13.22 5.62 3.77
C GLY A 139 -12.09 4.60 3.78
N THR A 140 -11.07 4.87 4.59
CA THR A 140 -9.82 4.10 4.63
C THR A 140 -10.02 2.71 5.20
N VAL A 141 -9.44 1.70 4.54
CA VAL A 141 -9.28 0.34 5.10
C VAL A 141 -8.06 0.35 6.02
N ASN A 142 -8.28 0.78 7.26
CA ASN A 142 -7.21 1.03 8.24
C ASN A 142 -6.27 -0.16 8.45
N LEU A 143 -6.81 -1.39 8.43
CA LEU A 143 -6.00 -2.59 8.65
C LEU A 143 -4.92 -2.76 7.57
N SER A 144 -5.30 -2.67 6.29
CA SER A 144 -4.33 -2.77 5.18
C SER A 144 -3.31 -1.63 5.19
N GLN A 145 -3.77 -0.41 5.50
CA GLN A 145 -2.89 0.76 5.58
C GLN A 145 -1.87 0.60 6.72
N ASP A 146 -2.33 0.22 7.92
CA ASP A 146 -1.47 0.04 9.08
C ASP A 146 -0.42 -1.07 8.85
N GLU A 147 -0.83 -2.18 8.23
CA GLU A 147 0.10 -3.26 7.91
C GLU A 147 1.19 -2.79 6.94
N LEU A 148 0.83 -2.13 5.85
CA LEU A 148 1.80 -1.58 4.88
C LEU A 148 2.72 -0.53 5.51
N VAL A 149 2.20 0.28 6.44
CA VAL A 149 2.95 1.37 7.07
C VAL A 149 3.91 0.86 8.13
N PHE A 150 3.45 -0.02 9.03
CA PHE A 150 4.17 -0.34 10.26
C PHE A 150 4.84 -1.70 10.24
N ASN A 151 4.27 -2.70 9.55
CA ASN A 151 4.67 -4.08 9.72
C ASN A 151 5.43 -4.67 8.52
N HIS A 152 5.25 -4.13 7.30
CA HIS A 152 5.83 -4.68 6.07
C HIS A 152 6.69 -3.68 5.31
N SER A 153 7.66 -4.18 4.52
CA SER A 153 8.47 -3.37 3.61
C SER A 153 8.08 -3.57 2.13
N LEU A 154 6.81 -3.87 1.91
CA LEU A 154 6.26 -4.11 0.58
C LEU A 154 6.04 -2.82 -0.20
N LEU A 155 6.13 -2.91 -1.52
CA LEU A 155 5.91 -1.80 -2.44
C LEU A 155 4.61 -1.98 -3.22
N ILE A 156 3.84 -0.92 -3.32
CA ILE A 156 2.66 -0.87 -4.19
C ILE A 156 3.12 -0.85 -5.64
N GLN A 157 2.60 -1.79 -6.44
CA GLN A 157 2.95 -1.97 -7.84
C GLN A 157 1.91 -1.39 -8.80
N ARG A 158 0.64 -1.34 -8.38
CA ARG A 158 -0.48 -0.88 -9.18
C ARG A 158 -1.69 -0.63 -8.31
N GLU A 159 -2.52 0.30 -8.76
CA GLU A 159 -3.84 0.59 -8.22
C GLU A 159 -4.92 0.00 -9.11
N VAL A 160 -5.97 -0.55 -8.51
CA VAL A 160 -7.17 -1.06 -9.20
C VAL A 160 -8.40 -0.48 -8.50
N VAL A 161 -9.31 0.11 -9.27
CA VAL A 161 -10.58 0.61 -8.75
C VAL A 161 -11.72 -0.25 -9.31
N LEU A 162 -12.63 -0.66 -8.43
CA LEU A 162 -13.82 -1.42 -8.78
C LEU A 162 -15.07 -0.68 -8.32
N ASP A 163 -16.04 -0.58 -9.21
CA ASP A 163 -17.41 -0.15 -8.86
C ASP A 163 -18.10 -1.26 -8.04
N ILE A 164 -18.66 -0.87 -6.91
CA ILE A 164 -19.30 -1.79 -5.96
C ILE A 164 -20.80 -1.83 -6.21
N GLU A 165 -21.25 -2.91 -6.83
CA GLU A 165 -22.67 -3.17 -7.12
C GLU A 165 -23.21 -4.24 -6.17
N HIS A 166 -24.11 -3.85 -5.27
CA HIS A 166 -24.81 -4.78 -4.39
C HIS A 166 -26.05 -5.35 -5.09
N CYS A 167 -26.21 -6.67 -5.05
CA CYS A 167 -27.39 -7.36 -5.56
C CYS A 167 -28.12 -8.08 -4.43
N LEU A 168 -29.44 -8.05 -4.43
CA LEU A 168 -30.24 -8.97 -3.64
C LEU A 168 -30.43 -10.27 -4.44
N MET A 169 -30.09 -11.39 -3.86
CA MET A 169 -30.12 -12.70 -4.51
C MET A 169 -30.70 -13.78 -3.60
N ALA A 170 -31.28 -14.80 -4.18
CA ALA A 170 -31.89 -15.92 -3.46
C ALA A 170 -31.76 -17.21 -4.25
N ARG A 171 -32.21 -18.33 -3.66
CA ARG A 171 -32.38 -19.57 -4.42
C ARG A 171 -33.39 -19.39 -5.56
N PRO A 172 -33.18 -20.04 -6.69
CA PRO A 172 -34.06 -19.93 -7.84
C PRO A 172 -35.56 -20.15 -7.49
N GLY A 173 -36.41 -19.31 -8.03
CA GLY A 173 -37.87 -19.39 -7.85
C GLY A 173 -38.40 -18.70 -6.61
N LEU A 174 -37.61 -18.06 -5.76
CA LEU A 174 -38.09 -17.22 -4.65
C LEU A 174 -38.54 -15.86 -5.18
N ALA A 175 -39.78 -15.48 -4.94
CA ALA A 175 -40.26 -14.14 -5.28
C ALA A 175 -39.79 -13.11 -4.21
N MET A 176 -39.62 -11.85 -4.62
CA MET A 176 -39.25 -10.75 -3.72
C MET A 176 -40.19 -10.62 -2.52
N ALA A 177 -41.51 -10.80 -2.74
CA ALA A 177 -42.51 -10.69 -1.70
C ALA A 177 -42.46 -11.82 -0.65
N ASP A 178 -41.79 -12.94 -0.98
CA ASP A 178 -41.70 -14.11 -0.12
C ASP A 178 -40.38 -14.15 0.68
N VAL A 179 -39.57 -13.08 0.59
CA VAL A 179 -38.32 -12.97 1.37
C VAL A 179 -38.65 -12.80 2.85
N GLN A 180 -38.15 -13.73 3.67
CA GLN A 180 -38.41 -13.79 5.11
C GLN A 180 -37.18 -13.42 5.95
N ALA A 181 -35.97 -13.49 5.39
CA ALA A 181 -34.74 -13.08 6.05
C ALA A 181 -33.67 -12.64 5.02
N VAL A 182 -32.89 -11.64 5.37
CA VAL A 182 -31.76 -11.15 4.55
C VAL A 182 -30.44 -11.38 5.28
N TYR A 183 -29.47 -11.96 4.58
CA TYR A 183 -28.12 -12.22 5.08
C TYR A 183 -27.15 -11.29 4.39
N SER A 184 -26.28 -10.63 5.11
CA SER A 184 -25.11 -9.94 4.57
C SER A 184 -24.18 -9.43 5.67
N GLN A 185 -23.06 -8.87 5.23
CA GLN A 185 -22.18 -8.08 6.10
C GLN A 185 -22.90 -6.78 6.52
N PRO A 186 -22.79 -6.34 7.79
CA PRO A 186 -23.48 -5.14 8.30
C PRO A 186 -23.27 -3.88 7.47
N VAL A 187 -22.07 -3.65 6.98
CA VAL A 187 -21.74 -2.51 6.11
C VAL A 187 -22.55 -2.53 4.81
N ALA A 188 -22.63 -3.68 4.15
CA ALA A 188 -23.38 -3.82 2.90
C ALA A 188 -24.90 -3.62 3.10
N THR A 189 -25.45 -4.12 4.21
CA THR A 189 -26.87 -3.89 4.53
C THR A 189 -27.17 -2.45 4.89
N ALA A 190 -26.24 -1.74 5.53
CA ALA A 190 -26.36 -0.30 5.80
C ALA A 190 -26.39 0.52 4.50
N GLN A 191 -25.59 0.15 3.51
CA GLN A 191 -25.55 0.79 2.20
C GLN A 191 -26.78 0.50 1.32
N CYS A 192 -27.58 -0.49 1.67
CA CYS A 192 -28.81 -0.89 0.97
C CYS A 192 -30.09 -0.71 1.83
N HIS A 193 -30.00 0.07 2.90
CA HIS A 193 -31.04 0.17 3.93
C HIS A 193 -32.39 0.62 3.39
N ALA A 194 -32.42 1.66 2.55
CA ALA A 194 -33.68 2.19 2.00
C ALA A 194 -34.35 1.18 1.07
N PHE A 195 -33.56 0.54 0.20
CA PHE A 195 -34.08 -0.52 -0.68
C PHE A 195 -34.63 -1.68 0.14
N LEU A 196 -33.89 -2.23 1.09
CA LEU A 196 -34.33 -3.37 1.91
C LEU A 196 -35.58 -3.06 2.70
N ARG A 197 -35.68 -1.87 3.29
CA ARG A 197 -36.88 -1.43 4.03
C ARG A 197 -38.13 -1.36 3.14
N ASN A 198 -37.95 -0.90 1.91
CA ASN A 198 -39.09 -0.66 1.00
C ASN A 198 -39.53 -1.93 0.25
N SER A 199 -38.59 -2.82 -0.08
CA SER A 199 -38.81 -3.97 -0.97
C SER A 199 -39.04 -5.28 -0.22
N VAL A 200 -38.40 -5.47 0.95
CA VAL A 200 -38.48 -6.68 1.78
C VAL A 200 -38.77 -6.32 3.24
N GLY A 201 -39.52 -5.23 3.44
CA GLY A 201 -39.77 -4.63 4.76
C GLY A 201 -40.36 -5.63 5.76
N GLY A 202 -39.67 -5.76 6.91
CA GLY A 202 -40.01 -6.70 7.97
C GLY A 202 -39.16 -7.98 7.99
N ALA A 203 -38.41 -8.29 6.93
CA ALA A 203 -37.46 -9.39 6.94
C ALA A 203 -36.28 -9.05 7.86
N PRO A 204 -35.96 -9.85 8.90
CA PRO A 204 -34.84 -9.62 9.75
C PRO A 204 -33.50 -9.74 8.97
N VAL A 205 -32.58 -8.83 9.25
CA VAL A 205 -31.20 -8.87 8.72
C VAL A 205 -30.33 -9.71 9.64
N LYS A 206 -29.64 -10.69 9.07
CA LYS A 206 -28.69 -11.57 9.75
C LYS A 206 -27.27 -11.26 9.29
N ALA A 207 -26.42 -10.87 10.25
CA ALA A 207 -25.04 -10.52 9.98
C ALA A 207 -24.18 -11.74 9.62
N THR A 208 -23.31 -11.55 8.63
CA THR A 208 -22.26 -12.49 8.22
C THR A 208 -20.91 -11.78 8.18
N ASN A 209 -19.80 -12.52 8.12
CA ASN A 209 -18.47 -11.92 8.09
C ASN A 209 -18.13 -11.28 6.74
N SER A 210 -18.75 -11.75 5.65
CA SER A 210 -18.62 -11.16 4.31
C SER A 210 -19.89 -11.30 3.50
N THR A 211 -20.02 -10.49 2.45
CA THR A 211 -21.14 -10.55 1.50
C THR A 211 -21.16 -11.87 0.73
N ALA A 212 -19.98 -12.41 0.35
CA ALA A 212 -19.88 -13.70 -0.33
C ALA A 212 -20.24 -14.88 0.60
N GLU A 213 -19.87 -14.81 1.88
CA GLU A 213 -20.32 -15.79 2.88
C GLU A 213 -21.84 -15.78 3.01
N ALA A 214 -22.48 -14.63 2.97
CA ALA A 214 -23.94 -14.52 2.98
C ALA A 214 -24.58 -15.27 1.81
N ALA A 215 -24.03 -15.11 0.61
CA ALA A 215 -24.49 -15.82 -0.58
C ALA A 215 -24.33 -17.35 -0.42
N ARG A 216 -23.18 -17.81 0.07
CA ARG A 216 -22.94 -19.23 0.36
C ARG A 216 -23.94 -19.79 1.37
N ILE A 217 -24.14 -19.09 2.49
CA ILE A 217 -25.10 -19.49 3.54
C ILE A 217 -26.52 -19.61 2.96
N VAL A 218 -26.94 -18.62 2.14
CA VAL A 218 -28.28 -18.65 1.52
C VAL A 218 -28.39 -19.83 0.53
N ALA A 219 -27.35 -20.13 -0.21
CA ALA A 219 -27.36 -21.26 -1.15
C ALA A 219 -27.44 -22.61 -0.43
N GLU A 220 -26.67 -22.81 0.63
CA GLU A 220 -26.36 -24.13 1.21
C GLU A 220 -27.10 -24.40 2.53
N GLU A 221 -27.22 -23.41 3.42
CA GLU A 221 -27.55 -23.63 4.82
C GLU A 221 -28.87 -22.95 5.27
N ALA A 222 -29.18 -21.77 4.71
CA ALA A 222 -30.29 -20.97 5.21
C ALA A 222 -31.65 -21.58 4.91
N PRO A 223 -32.68 -21.30 5.73
CA PRO A 223 -34.08 -21.74 5.47
C PRO A 223 -34.62 -21.22 4.14
N ALA A 224 -35.70 -21.85 3.64
CA ALA A 224 -36.46 -21.30 2.52
C ALA A 224 -36.93 -19.89 2.86
N GLY A 225 -37.06 -19.02 1.84
CA GLY A 225 -37.40 -17.61 2.04
C GLY A 225 -36.20 -16.73 2.43
N SER A 226 -34.97 -17.25 2.42
CA SER A 226 -33.76 -16.46 2.69
C SER A 226 -33.19 -15.82 1.43
N ALA A 227 -32.72 -14.56 1.53
CA ALA A 227 -32.02 -13.84 0.50
C ALA A 227 -30.67 -13.32 1.03
N ALA A 228 -29.72 -13.05 0.13
CA ALA A 228 -28.43 -12.45 0.46
C ALA A 228 -28.24 -11.12 -0.27
N VAL A 229 -27.57 -10.17 0.37
CA VAL A 229 -26.98 -9.00 -0.31
C VAL A 229 -25.51 -9.29 -0.55
N ALA A 230 -25.11 -9.40 -1.82
CA ALA A 230 -23.77 -9.82 -2.22
C ALA A 230 -23.40 -9.29 -3.62
N PRO A 231 -22.09 -9.41 -4.04
CA PRO A 231 -21.68 -9.10 -5.40
C PRO A 231 -22.37 -10.00 -6.43
N ARG A 232 -22.60 -9.48 -7.63
CA ARG A 232 -23.14 -10.28 -8.76
C ARG A 232 -22.37 -11.59 -9.00
N ALA A 233 -21.04 -11.57 -8.83
CA ALA A 233 -20.19 -12.75 -8.97
C ALA A 233 -20.58 -13.89 -8.02
N SER A 234 -21.05 -13.58 -6.82
CA SER A 234 -21.53 -14.59 -5.86
C SER A 234 -22.76 -15.33 -6.35
N ALA A 235 -23.68 -14.68 -7.10
CA ALA A 235 -24.85 -15.34 -7.64
C ALA A 235 -24.45 -16.45 -8.61
N ALA A 236 -23.54 -16.18 -9.53
CA ALA A 236 -23.02 -17.17 -10.48
C ALA A 236 -22.29 -18.31 -9.78
N LEU A 237 -21.46 -17.99 -8.75
CA LEU A 237 -20.65 -18.96 -8.03
C LEU A 237 -21.51 -19.95 -7.23
N TYR A 238 -22.56 -19.47 -6.56
CA TYR A 238 -23.39 -20.27 -5.66
C TYR A 238 -24.74 -20.70 -6.26
N GLY A 239 -24.97 -20.44 -7.56
CA GLY A 239 -26.20 -20.84 -8.23
C GLY A 239 -27.45 -20.13 -7.71
N LEU A 240 -27.31 -18.85 -7.30
CA LEU A 240 -28.40 -18.01 -6.84
C LEU A 240 -28.97 -17.17 -7.98
N GLU A 241 -30.25 -16.84 -7.89
CA GLU A 241 -30.92 -15.92 -8.78
C GLU A 241 -30.92 -14.49 -8.23
N ILE A 242 -30.59 -13.51 -9.08
CA ILE A 242 -30.60 -12.10 -8.71
C ILE A 242 -32.05 -11.60 -8.75
N LEU A 243 -32.58 -11.25 -7.58
CA LEU A 243 -33.92 -10.67 -7.45
C LEU A 243 -33.93 -9.18 -7.79
N ALA A 244 -32.89 -8.47 -7.44
CA ALA A 244 -32.66 -7.06 -7.79
C ALA A 244 -31.17 -6.76 -7.85
N ALA A 245 -30.77 -5.97 -8.84
CA ALA A 245 -29.41 -5.51 -9.02
C ALA A 245 -29.28 -4.02 -8.65
N ASP A 246 -28.05 -3.59 -8.34
CA ASP A 246 -27.72 -2.20 -7.99
C ASP A 246 -28.66 -1.60 -6.94
N ILE A 247 -28.75 -2.28 -5.80
CA ILE A 247 -29.67 -1.93 -4.71
C ILE A 247 -29.08 -0.95 -3.69
N ALA A 248 -27.88 -0.40 -3.94
CA ALA A 248 -27.24 0.54 -3.04
C ALA A 248 -28.00 1.88 -2.98
N ASP A 249 -28.13 2.44 -1.78
CA ASP A 249 -28.82 3.72 -1.56
C ASP A 249 -28.04 4.92 -2.15
N HIS A 250 -26.72 4.78 -2.30
CA HIS A 250 -25.85 5.79 -2.88
C HIS A 250 -25.12 5.23 -4.13
N PRO A 251 -25.34 5.84 -5.32
CA PRO A 251 -24.65 5.45 -6.53
C PRO A 251 -23.16 5.86 -6.47
N GLY A 252 -22.32 5.18 -7.24
CA GLY A 252 -20.91 5.52 -7.38
C GLY A 252 -20.03 5.04 -6.22
N ASN A 253 -20.47 4.01 -5.50
CA ASN A 253 -19.61 3.34 -4.53
C ASN A 253 -18.44 2.63 -5.24
N GLN A 254 -17.23 2.97 -4.86
CA GLN A 254 -16.01 2.42 -5.44
C GLN A 254 -15.07 1.92 -4.33
N THR A 255 -14.38 0.84 -4.60
CA THR A 255 -13.28 0.36 -3.73
C THR A 255 -11.97 0.41 -4.50
N ARG A 256 -10.97 0.99 -3.87
CA ARG A 256 -9.60 1.04 -4.34
C ARG A 256 -8.82 -0.11 -3.72
N PHE A 257 -8.20 -0.90 -4.58
CA PHE A 257 -7.30 -1.98 -4.25
C PHE A 257 -5.89 -1.63 -4.71
N VAL A 258 -4.91 -2.26 -4.10
CA VAL A 258 -3.52 -2.21 -4.54
C VAL A 258 -2.95 -3.61 -4.73
N VAL A 259 -2.10 -3.73 -5.73
CA VAL A 259 -1.19 -4.86 -5.90
C VAL A 259 0.09 -4.52 -5.19
N VAL A 260 0.56 -5.38 -4.33
CA VAL A 260 1.81 -5.18 -3.57
C VAL A 260 2.79 -6.32 -3.82
N GLY A 261 4.08 -6.00 -3.84
CA GLY A 261 5.16 -6.94 -4.01
C GLY A 261 6.38 -6.58 -3.17
N ARG A 262 7.34 -7.49 -3.08
CA ARG A 262 8.59 -7.27 -2.30
C ARG A 262 9.52 -6.25 -2.93
N GLU A 263 9.58 -6.21 -4.24
CA GLU A 263 10.56 -5.42 -4.99
C GLU A 263 9.93 -4.81 -6.25
N GLY A 264 10.63 -3.81 -6.79
CA GLY A 264 10.32 -3.18 -8.04
C GLY A 264 9.42 -1.96 -7.91
N VAL A 265 9.78 -0.93 -8.64
CA VAL A 265 8.96 0.24 -8.92
C VAL A 265 8.63 0.16 -10.40
N PRO A 266 7.37 0.09 -10.81
CA PRO A 266 6.98 0.06 -12.21
C PRO A 266 7.56 1.25 -12.98
N ALA A 267 7.76 1.10 -14.28
CA ALA A 267 8.15 2.23 -15.13
C ALA A 267 7.03 3.29 -15.16
N PRO A 268 7.38 4.58 -15.29
CA PRO A 268 6.38 5.64 -15.32
C PRO A 268 5.47 5.49 -16.54
N THR A 269 4.18 5.68 -16.33
CA THR A 269 3.13 5.61 -17.36
C THR A 269 2.66 6.99 -17.83
N GLY A 270 3.03 8.05 -17.10
CA GLY A 270 2.50 9.39 -17.28
C GLY A 270 1.24 9.67 -16.46
N HIS A 271 0.62 8.61 -15.93
CA HIS A 271 -0.46 8.70 -14.96
C HIS A 271 -0.16 7.81 -13.76
N ASP A 272 0.64 8.33 -12.86
CA ASP A 272 1.20 7.58 -11.76
C ASP A 272 0.90 8.26 -10.44
N ARG A 273 0.96 7.48 -9.38
CA ARG A 273 0.82 7.92 -8.00
C ARG A 273 2.02 7.47 -7.20
N THR A 274 2.52 8.36 -6.35
CA THR A 274 3.56 8.05 -5.37
C THR A 274 2.94 8.05 -3.98
N ALA A 275 3.17 6.98 -3.24
CA ALA A 275 2.74 6.85 -1.86
C ALA A 275 3.95 6.87 -0.92
N VAL A 276 3.89 7.71 0.11
CA VAL A 276 4.94 7.85 1.13
C VAL A 276 4.36 8.00 2.52
N VAL A 277 5.13 7.59 3.52
CA VAL A 277 4.83 7.86 4.93
C VAL A 277 5.91 8.78 5.49
N VAL A 278 5.47 9.88 6.09
CA VAL A 278 6.36 10.83 6.77
C VAL A 278 6.13 10.71 8.27
N TYR A 279 7.13 10.24 9.00
CA TYR A 279 7.10 10.15 10.46
C TYR A 279 7.54 11.49 11.04
N GLN A 280 6.72 12.08 11.91
CA GLN A 280 7.10 13.29 12.61
C GLN A 280 8.21 12.99 13.62
N ARG A 281 9.21 13.88 13.70
CA ARG A 281 10.26 13.81 14.73
C ARG A 281 9.77 14.28 16.09
N ALA A 282 8.83 15.23 16.10
CA ALA A 282 8.18 15.77 17.29
C ALA A 282 6.86 16.43 16.88
N ASP A 283 5.86 16.36 17.73
CA ASP A 283 4.63 17.13 17.54
C ASP A 283 4.94 18.63 17.79
N SER A 284 5.02 19.38 16.70
CA SER A 284 5.28 20.81 16.74
C SER A 284 4.30 21.57 15.85
N PRO A 285 3.84 22.75 16.27
CA PRO A 285 2.96 23.58 15.46
C PRO A 285 3.56 23.83 14.07
N GLY A 286 2.77 23.57 13.01
CA GLY A 286 3.19 23.78 11.63
C GLY A 286 3.95 22.59 10.97
N SER A 287 4.21 21.51 11.67
CA SER A 287 4.93 20.35 11.11
C SER A 287 4.21 19.76 9.90
N LEU A 288 2.90 19.53 9.96
CA LEU A 288 2.11 19.09 8.81
C LEU A 288 2.15 20.08 7.66
N ILE A 289 2.04 21.39 7.96
CA ILE A 289 2.08 22.44 6.93
C ILE A 289 3.43 22.38 6.21
N SER A 290 4.53 22.23 6.93
CA SER A 290 5.87 22.16 6.33
C SER A 290 6.05 20.94 5.41
N ILE A 291 5.42 19.80 5.75
CA ILE A 291 5.38 18.62 4.88
C ILE A 291 4.58 18.92 3.60
N LEU A 292 3.37 19.49 3.74
CA LEU A 292 2.50 19.80 2.61
C LEU A 292 3.11 20.84 1.66
N GLN A 293 3.89 21.79 2.21
CA GLN A 293 4.59 22.81 1.42
C GLN A 293 5.60 22.21 0.44
N GLU A 294 6.19 21.05 0.74
CA GLU A 294 7.14 20.39 -0.18
C GLU A 294 6.46 19.96 -1.48
N PHE A 295 5.21 19.54 -1.41
CA PHE A 295 4.40 19.19 -2.59
C PHE A 295 3.82 20.44 -3.26
N ALA A 296 3.24 21.36 -2.46
CA ALA A 296 2.59 22.55 -2.97
C ALA A 296 3.56 23.48 -3.73
N ALA A 297 4.79 23.67 -3.24
CA ALA A 297 5.82 24.48 -3.89
C ALA A 297 6.23 23.96 -5.28
N ARG A 298 6.00 22.67 -5.53
CA ARG A 298 6.31 21.99 -6.80
C ARG A 298 5.08 21.77 -7.67
N GLY A 299 3.90 22.23 -7.24
CA GLY A 299 2.64 22.04 -7.96
C GLY A 299 2.17 20.60 -8.00
N ILE A 300 2.63 19.74 -7.08
CA ILE A 300 2.23 18.34 -6.99
C ILE A 300 0.89 18.27 -6.26
N ASN A 301 -0.10 17.63 -6.91
CA ASN A 301 -1.40 17.39 -6.31
C ASN A 301 -1.34 16.22 -5.32
N LEU A 302 -2.06 16.35 -4.20
CA LEU A 302 -2.24 15.28 -3.22
C LEU A 302 -3.62 14.67 -3.40
N SER A 303 -3.68 13.40 -3.77
CA SER A 303 -4.94 12.68 -3.97
C SER A 303 -5.52 12.12 -2.68
N ASN A 304 -4.66 11.85 -1.66
CA ASN A 304 -5.12 11.45 -0.33
C ASN A 304 -4.07 11.82 0.74
N LEU A 305 -4.55 12.12 1.95
CA LEU A 305 -3.73 12.40 3.13
C LEU A 305 -4.38 11.78 4.36
N LEU A 306 -3.66 10.87 5.01
CA LEU A 306 -4.11 10.21 6.22
C LEU A 306 -3.16 10.49 7.37
N SER A 307 -3.70 10.81 8.54
CA SER A 307 -2.95 10.90 9.79
C SER A 307 -3.16 9.62 10.61
N ARG A 308 -2.06 8.97 11.00
CA ARG A 308 -2.12 7.75 11.83
C ARG A 308 -1.23 7.92 13.06
N PRO A 309 -1.70 7.54 14.27
CA PRO A 309 -0.83 7.46 15.42
C PRO A 309 0.25 6.40 15.19
N THR A 310 1.49 6.73 15.56
CA THR A 310 2.57 5.74 15.56
C THR A 310 2.33 4.77 16.72
N LYS A 311 2.58 3.48 16.50
CA LYS A 311 2.30 2.45 17.51
C LYS A 311 3.31 2.47 18.68
N ASP A 312 4.45 3.13 18.52
CA ASP A 312 5.58 3.08 19.46
C ASP A 312 5.65 4.27 20.45
N GLY A 313 4.94 5.38 20.19
CA GLY A 313 5.10 6.64 20.92
C GLY A 313 3.96 6.99 21.88
N GLY A 314 2.87 6.24 21.94
CA GLY A 314 1.67 6.61 22.70
C GLY A 314 0.79 7.64 21.99
N LEU A 315 -0.08 8.32 22.76
CA LEU A 315 -0.93 9.38 22.20
C LEU A 315 -0.11 10.64 21.98
N GLY A 316 -0.06 11.13 20.73
CA GLY A 316 0.63 12.38 20.36
C GLY A 316 1.66 12.24 19.26
N ASP A 317 2.19 11.04 19.03
CA ASP A 317 3.09 10.79 17.92
C ASP A 317 2.32 10.30 16.71
N TYR A 318 2.47 11.01 15.58
CA TYR A 318 1.74 10.75 14.34
C TYR A 318 2.70 10.55 13.16
N CYS A 319 2.26 9.73 12.21
CA CYS A 319 2.79 9.74 10.86
C CYS A 319 1.71 10.17 9.86
N PHE A 320 2.15 10.70 8.72
CA PHE A 320 1.28 11.10 7.63
C PHE A 320 1.53 10.20 6.43
N ILE A 321 0.47 9.51 5.99
CA ILE A 321 0.48 8.73 4.77
C ILE A 321 -0.02 9.65 3.66
N ILE A 322 0.78 9.86 2.64
CA ILE A 322 0.53 10.83 1.57
C ILE A 322 0.52 10.09 0.24
N TYR A 323 -0.55 10.29 -0.50
CA TYR A 323 -0.69 9.83 -1.87
C TYR A 323 -0.64 11.05 -2.79
N ALA A 324 0.40 11.17 -3.60
CA ALA A 324 0.66 12.31 -4.46
C ALA A 324 0.65 11.88 -5.94
N ASP A 325 0.11 12.71 -6.80
CA ASP A 325 0.12 12.46 -8.24
C ASP A 325 1.53 12.70 -8.78
N GLY A 326 2.08 11.69 -9.47
CA GLY A 326 3.40 11.75 -10.01
C GLY A 326 4.22 10.49 -9.73
N HIS A 327 5.31 10.31 -10.47
CA HIS A 327 6.22 9.18 -10.35
C HIS A 327 7.56 9.61 -9.74
N VAL A 328 8.23 8.73 -9.01
CA VAL A 328 9.56 9.00 -8.44
C VAL A 328 10.62 9.30 -9.50
N ALA A 329 10.42 8.89 -10.73
CA ALA A 329 11.26 9.24 -11.88
C ALA A 329 11.04 10.68 -12.39
N ASP A 330 9.98 11.37 -11.96
CA ASP A 330 9.76 12.77 -12.29
C ASP A 330 10.63 13.65 -11.41
N GLU A 331 11.28 14.64 -11.99
CA GLU A 331 12.23 15.49 -11.27
C GLU A 331 11.58 16.25 -10.10
N LEU A 332 10.35 16.74 -10.30
CA LEU A 332 9.63 17.45 -9.25
C LEU A 332 9.26 16.53 -8.07
N MET A 333 8.83 15.28 -8.36
CA MET A 333 8.54 14.31 -7.32
C MET A 333 9.82 13.89 -6.59
N ALA A 334 10.87 13.59 -7.33
CA ALA A 334 12.18 13.23 -6.75
C ALA A 334 12.72 14.35 -5.84
N ASP A 335 12.57 15.62 -6.25
CA ASP A 335 13.00 16.77 -5.46
C ASP A 335 12.13 16.97 -4.20
N ALA A 336 10.81 16.76 -4.29
CA ALA A 336 9.94 16.75 -3.12
C ALA A 336 10.37 15.68 -2.11
N LEU A 337 10.63 14.46 -2.57
CA LEU A 337 11.08 13.35 -1.73
C LEU A 337 12.44 13.61 -1.08
N ARG A 338 13.41 14.18 -1.82
CA ARG A 338 14.70 14.61 -1.25
C ARG A 338 14.51 15.62 -0.13
N SER A 339 13.65 16.61 -0.35
CA SER A 339 13.35 17.66 0.62
C SER A 339 12.69 17.09 1.88
N LEU A 340 11.69 16.23 1.71
CA LEU A 340 11.04 15.52 2.81
C LEU A 340 12.05 14.71 3.63
N HIS A 341 12.86 13.92 2.98
CA HIS A 341 13.86 13.07 3.66
C HIS A 341 14.89 13.89 4.42
N SER A 342 15.34 15.02 3.84
CA SER A 342 16.34 15.88 4.48
C SER A 342 15.80 16.66 5.68
N LYS A 343 14.53 17.12 5.62
CA LYS A 343 13.95 18.03 6.63
C LYS A 343 13.18 17.29 7.73
N HIS A 344 12.42 16.25 7.36
CA HIS A 344 11.47 15.62 8.27
C HIS A 344 11.96 14.29 8.87
N GLY A 345 13.12 13.79 8.44
CA GLY A 345 13.78 12.62 9.01
C GLY A 345 13.31 11.31 8.39
N THR A 346 12.51 10.52 9.09
CA THR A 346 12.12 9.21 8.58
C THR A 346 11.00 9.32 7.57
N VAL A 347 11.30 8.97 6.32
CA VAL A 347 10.33 8.85 5.22
C VAL A 347 10.37 7.41 4.73
N LYS A 348 9.21 6.74 4.77
CA LYS A 348 9.04 5.41 4.18
C LYS A 348 8.38 5.56 2.82
N PHE A 349 9.01 5.03 1.80
CA PHE A 349 8.47 4.95 0.44
C PHE A 349 7.61 3.69 0.32
N LEU A 350 6.34 3.85 -0.09
CA LEU A 350 5.41 2.75 -0.30
C LEU A 350 5.27 2.35 -1.77
N GLY A 351 5.77 3.17 -2.70
CA GLY A 351 5.77 2.87 -4.13
C GLY A 351 5.45 4.09 -5.00
N SER A 352 5.85 3.99 -6.27
CA SER A 352 5.36 4.82 -7.37
C SER A 352 4.82 3.88 -8.43
N TYR A 353 3.57 4.07 -8.85
CA TYR A 353 2.84 3.05 -9.59
C TYR A 353 1.74 3.67 -10.46
N PRO A 354 1.29 2.96 -11.52
CA PRO A 354 0.16 3.38 -12.33
C PRO A 354 -1.09 3.59 -11.46
N ALA A 355 -1.66 4.78 -11.54
CA ALA A 355 -2.92 5.12 -10.89
C ALA A 355 -4.10 4.64 -11.73
N ALA A 356 -5.23 4.31 -11.09
CA ALA A 356 -6.46 3.99 -11.79
C ALA A 356 -7.19 5.26 -12.25
N GLY A 357 -7.92 5.17 -13.37
CA GLY A 357 -8.76 6.24 -13.93
C GLY A 357 -8.16 6.95 -15.15
N ASP A 358 -8.95 7.84 -15.76
CA ASP A 358 -8.56 8.63 -16.94
C ASP A 358 -7.93 9.97 -16.54
N HIS A 359 -6.88 10.42 -17.22
CA HIS A 359 -6.09 11.59 -16.79
C HIS A 359 -5.65 12.57 -17.84
N SER A 360 -5.58 13.83 -17.42
CA SER A 360 -5.01 14.94 -18.16
C SER A 360 -3.48 15.03 -17.93
N GLY A 361 -2.69 14.34 -18.73
CA GLY A 361 -1.22 14.38 -18.65
C GLY A 361 -0.59 15.76 -18.92
N SER A 362 -1.35 16.71 -19.50
CA SER A 362 -0.82 17.99 -19.98
C SER A 362 -0.28 18.95 -18.89
N VAL A 363 -0.84 18.92 -17.68
CA VAL A 363 -0.37 19.82 -16.59
C VAL A 363 1.00 19.38 -16.09
N ARG A 364 1.21 18.08 -16.01
CA ARG A 364 2.44 17.47 -15.53
C ARG A 364 3.59 17.63 -16.54
N GLU A 365 3.33 17.37 -17.83
CA GLU A 365 4.32 17.56 -18.89
C GLU A 365 4.85 19.01 -18.94
N ASN A 366 3.98 20.00 -18.74
CA ASN A 366 4.37 21.40 -18.69
C ASN A 366 5.19 21.76 -17.43
N ALA A 367 4.90 21.16 -16.29
CA ALA A 367 5.65 21.38 -15.07
C ALA A 367 7.06 20.77 -15.16
N ASP A 368 7.17 19.55 -15.67
CA ASP A 368 8.45 18.88 -15.90
C ASP A 368 9.32 19.58 -16.96
N ALA A 369 8.70 20.17 -17.98
CA ALA A 369 9.44 20.93 -18.99
C ALA A 369 10.08 22.20 -18.41
N ARG A 370 9.34 22.95 -17.58
CA ARG A 370 9.84 24.15 -16.89
C ARG A 370 10.96 23.82 -15.90
N TRP A 371 10.83 22.70 -15.22
CA TRP A 371 11.86 22.28 -14.26
C TRP A 371 13.15 21.90 -14.99
N ARG A 372 13.07 21.16 -16.10
CA ARG A 372 14.26 20.82 -16.94
C ARG A 372 14.95 22.07 -17.48
N GLU A 373 14.19 23.05 -17.96
CA GLU A 373 14.74 24.33 -18.40
C GLU A 373 15.51 25.05 -17.27
N ALA A 374 14.95 25.03 -16.05
CA ALA A 374 15.60 25.62 -14.89
C ALA A 374 16.87 24.84 -14.47
N ASP A 375 16.88 23.52 -14.56
CA ASP A 375 18.05 22.68 -14.26
C ASP A 375 19.17 22.90 -15.27
N ASP A 376 18.86 22.95 -16.56
CA ASP A 376 19.81 23.30 -17.63
C ASP A 376 20.45 24.68 -17.40
N TRP A 377 19.63 25.64 -16.94
CA TRP A 377 20.15 26.98 -16.59
C TRP A 377 21.12 26.91 -15.42
N VAL A 378 20.81 26.20 -14.32
CA VAL A 378 21.69 26.01 -13.18
C VAL A 378 22.98 25.31 -13.59
N GLU A 379 22.90 24.29 -14.43
CA GLU A 379 24.08 23.57 -14.93
C GLU A 379 24.97 24.47 -15.79
N SER A 380 24.38 25.39 -16.57
CA SER A 380 25.14 26.41 -17.29
C SER A 380 25.94 27.34 -16.35
N LEU A 381 25.37 27.65 -15.19
CA LEU A 381 26.06 28.46 -14.18
C LEU A 381 27.20 27.68 -13.52
N ARG A 382 26.98 26.39 -13.22
CA ARG A 382 28.02 25.50 -12.64
C ARG A 382 29.18 25.34 -13.60
N SER A 383 28.93 25.19 -14.90
CA SER A 383 29.98 25.06 -15.94
C SER A 383 30.80 26.33 -16.13
N ALA A 384 30.32 27.49 -15.68
CA ALA A 384 31.03 28.76 -15.67
C ALA A 384 32.01 28.92 -14.48
N ILE A 385 31.99 28.02 -13.50
CA ILE A 385 32.92 28.04 -12.38
C ILE A 385 34.32 27.69 -12.90
N ARG A 386 35.30 28.55 -12.62
CA ARG A 386 36.70 28.44 -13.06
C ARG A 386 37.58 27.96 -11.92
#